data_a198a2ffd6749a3103c1fd3ca070c178
#
_entry.id   a198a2ffd6749a3103c1fd3ca070c178
#
_cell.length_a   1.000
_cell.length_b   1.000
_cell.length_c   1.000
_cell.angle_alpha   90.00
_cell.angle_beta   90.00
_cell.angle_gamma   90.00
#
_symmetry.space_group_name_H-M   'P 1'
#
loop_
_entity.id
_entity.type
_entity.pdbx_description
1 polymer ?
#
loop_
_entity_poly.entity_id
_entity_poly.type
_entity_poly.pdbx_seq_one_letter_code
_entity_poly.pdbx_strand_id
1 'polypeptide(L)'
;MVAIVGFLMIIVIVFLLLRGLMSPIVVLAMIPSIAALILGYDPVTIGGFIKKGVETTMGNGILFIFSVIYFGILSDTGFFDVIVNFLVKKAGNNVIAITVATAVVATIAHLDGTTAATVLITVPSFYPVYKKMNISPKILLCLTGGCMGVMNLLPWGGPTARAATVLEMDATTLWHMLIPLQIIGLIINFVLAVLLGMLAVKQGAGMGKGVEDEVDEKATAEAEALRKPAPYLVFNLILTVALIGILASGIVSSYIVFMIGLCIILAVNYPNQKLQDKLIKKNAPAALIISATLFAAGAMVGIFEGTGMLTAMAQALMSIIPAPLGRYIHVIFGILALPLGLCVGTDAYFYGIMPLVMKVGETYGVASLSTALTMIIGKN
;
A
#
# COMPACT_ATOMS: atom_id res chain seq x y z
N MET A 1 30.52 6.17 18.64
CA MET A 1 30.09 7.37 17.91
C MET A 1 29.08 7.01 16.82
N VAL A 2 29.38 6.09 15.90
CA VAL A 2 28.51 5.70 14.77
C VAL A 2 27.10 5.27 15.23
N ALA A 3 27.00 4.37 16.22
CA ALA A 3 25.70 3.90 16.76
C ALA A 3 24.87 5.05 17.35
N ILE A 4 25.50 5.98 18.07
CA ILE A 4 24.80 7.11 18.72
C ILE A 4 24.21 8.04 17.62
N VAL A 5 25.00 8.36 16.59
CA VAL A 5 24.53 9.17 15.46
C VAL A 5 23.38 8.47 14.74
N GLY A 6 23.47 7.16 14.53
CA GLY A 6 22.39 6.37 13.93
C GLY A 6 21.10 6.37 14.74
N PHE A 7 21.16 6.18 16.07
CA PHE A 7 19.98 6.26 16.94
C PHE A 7 19.37 7.66 16.94
N LEU A 8 20.17 8.70 17.07
CA LEU A 8 19.69 10.09 17.02
C LEU A 8 19.03 10.39 15.67
N MET A 9 19.63 9.92 14.57
CA MET A 9 19.07 10.07 13.24
C MET A 9 17.68 9.42 13.13
N ILE A 10 17.50 8.16 13.58
CA ILE A 10 16.19 7.49 13.56
C ILE A 10 15.18 8.24 14.45
N ILE A 11 15.58 8.67 15.65
CA ILE A 11 14.69 9.44 16.55
C ILE A 11 14.23 10.73 15.87
N VAL A 12 15.13 11.46 15.23
CA VAL A 12 14.80 12.70 14.50
C VAL A 12 13.87 12.41 13.31
N ILE A 13 14.17 11.40 12.51
CA ILE A 13 13.30 10.97 11.39
C ILE A 13 11.89 10.66 11.90
N VAL A 14 11.78 9.79 12.90
CA VAL A 14 10.48 9.39 13.47
C VAL A 14 9.75 10.60 14.04
N PHE A 15 10.42 11.46 14.77
CA PHE A 15 9.83 12.69 15.35
C PHE A 15 9.30 13.64 14.29
N LEU A 16 10.09 13.92 13.23
CA LEU A 16 9.68 14.83 12.16
C LEU A 16 8.50 14.28 11.36
N LEU A 17 8.49 12.97 11.07
CA LEU A 17 7.41 12.31 10.35
C LEU A 17 6.12 12.25 11.19
N LEU A 18 6.22 11.91 12.48
CA LEU A 18 5.06 11.87 13.39
C LEU A 18 4.40 13.23 13.58
N ARG A 19 5.21 14.28 13.68
CA ARG A 19 4.70 15.64 13.83
C ARG A 19 4.22 16.26 12.51
N GLY A 20 4.48 15.60 11.36
CA GLY A 20 4.15 16.16 10.06
C GLY A 20 4.86 17.49 9.75
N LEU A 21 6.02 17.72 10.34
CA LEU A 21 6.75 18.99 10.21
C LEU A 21 7.44 19.16 8.85
N MET A 22 7.79 18.03 8.22
CA MET A 22 8.44 18.00 6.92
C MET A 22 7.92 16.84 6.08
N SER A 23 7.96 16.99 4.75
CA SER A 23 7.64 15.91 3.82
C SER A 23 8.57 14.71 4.02
N PRO A 24 8.06 13.47 3.90
CA PRO A 24 8.88 12.25 3.94
C PRO A 24 10.08 12.31 2.99
N ILE A 25 9.93 12.87 1.80
CA ILE A 25 11.01 13.02 0.82
C ILE A 25 12.17 13.81 1.42
N VAL A 26 11.89 14.94 2.08
CA VAL A 26 12.91 15.79 2.69
C VAL A 26 13.57 15.09 3.86
N VAL A 27 12.76 14.48 4.74
CA VAL A 27 13.26 13.81 5.96
C VAL A 27 14.18 12.64 5.59
N LEU A 28 13.75 11.78 4.66
CA LEU A 28 14.48 10.56 4.30
C LEU A 28 15.74 10.81 3.46
N ALA A 29 15.82 11.93 2.75
CA ALA A 29 17.01 12.29 2.00
C ALA A 29 17.99 13.15 2.82
N MET A 30 17.48 14.17 3.51
CA MET A 30 18.33 15.19 4.16
C MET A 30 18.90 14.73 5.49
N ILE A 31 18.09 14.14 6.37
CA ILE A 31 18.55 13.78 7.72
C ILE A 31 19.67 12.72 7.69
N PRO A 32 19.58 11.62 6.90
CA PRO A 32 20.68 10.68 6.76
C PRO A 32 21.94 11.29 6.16
N SER A 33 21.80 12.21 5.18
CA SER A 33 22.94 12.92 4.59
C SER A 33 23.66 13.78 5.63
N ILE A 34 22.92 14.50 6.47
CA ILE A 34 23.49 15.29 7.59
C ILE A 34 24.20 14.36 8.59
N ALA A 35 23.58 13.22 8.94
CA ALA A 35 24.18 12.25 9.84
C ALA A 35 25.51 11.70 9.29
N ALA A 36 25.60 11.43 7.99
CA ALA A 36 26.82 10.99 7.33
C ALA A 36 27.91 12.08 7.34
N LEU A 37 27.54 13.36 7.13
CA LEU A 37 28.48 14.50 7.29
C LEU A 37 29.02 14.61 8.71
N ILE A 38 28.16 14.43 9.73
CA ILE A 38 28.59 14.45 11.16
C ILE A 38 29.55 13.29 11.45
N LEU A 39 29.43 12.16 10.75
CA LEU A 39 30.38 11.05 10.85
C LEU A 39 31.70 11.29 10.13
N GLY A 40 31.85 12.40 9.38
CA GLY A 40 33.06 12.79 8.69
C GLY A 40 33.17 12.30 7.25
N TYR A 41 32.10 11.79 6.67
CA TYR A 41 32.10 11.44 5.25
C TYR A 41 32.02 12.70 4.38
N ASP A 42 32.77 12.74 3.31
CA ASP A 42 32.75 13.81 2.33
C ASP A 42 31.52 13.73 1.41
N PRO A 43 31.09 14.85 0.78
CA PRO A 43 29.90 14.87 -0.07
C PRO A 43 29.95 13.92 -1.28
N VAL A 44 31.13 13.61 -1.82
CA VAL A 44 31.29 12.71 -2.97
C VAL A 44 30.99 11.28 -2.54
N THR A 45 31.56 10.85 -1.42
CA THR A 45 31.29 9.54 -0.81
C THR A 45 29.81 9.37 -0.46
N ILE A 46 29.19 10.38 0.16
CA ILE A 46 27.75 10.39 0.47
C ILE A 46 26.94 10.27 -0.83
N GLY A 47 27.31 11.02 -1.86
CA GLY A 47 26.69 10.90 -3.19
C GLY A 47 26.77 9.48 -3.77
N GLY A 48 27.88 8.78 -3.55
CA GLY A 48 28.04 7.36 -3.91
C GLY A 48 27.07 6.44 -3.17
N PHE A 49 26.90 6.64 -1.86
CA PHE A 49 25.93 5.88 -1.05
C PHE A 49 24.48 6.10 -1.52
N ILE A 50 24.12 7.37 -1.73
CA ILE A 50 22.79 7.75 -2.23
C ILE A 50 22.54 7.12 -3.60
N LYS A 51 23.51 7.21 -4.54
CA LYS A 51 23.39 6.64 -5.87
C LYS A 51 23.09 5.14 -5.78
N LYS A 52 23.88 4.38 -5.03
CA LYS A 52 23.68 2.94 -4.83
C LYS A 52 22.28 2.62 -4.31
N GLY A 53 21.83 3.31 -3.26
CA GLY A 53 20.51 3.07 -2.67
C GLY A 53 19.35 3.46 -3.59
N VAL A 54 19.48 4.50 -4.41
CA VAL A 54 18.47 4.87 -5.41
C VAL A 54 18.42 3.84 -6.54
N GLU A 55 19.57 3.34 -7.01
CA GLU A 55 19.63 2.32 -8.06
C GLU A 55 18.90 1.03 -7.65
N THR A 56 19.02 0.59 -6.39
CA THR A 56 18.32 -0.60 -5.88
C THR A 56 16.80 -0.43 -5.83
N THR A 57 16.31 0.80 -5.65
CA THR A 57 14.88 1.10 -5.53
C THR A 57 14.24 1.58 -6.84
N MET A 58 15.03 1.73 -7.90
CA MET A 58 14.59 2.31 -9.17
C MET A 58 13.42 1.54 -9.79
N GLY A 59 13.50 0.21 -9.84
CA GLY A 59 12.44 -0.63 -10.39
C GLY A 59 11.09 -0.44 -9.67
N ASN A 60 11.13 -0.37 -8.35
CA ASN A 60 9.94 -0.16 -7.53
C ASN A 60 9.35 1.26 -7.75
N GLY A 61 10.18 2.30 -7.83
CA GLY A 61 9.73 3.66 -8.11
C GLY A 61 9.08 3.79 -9.49
N ILE A 62 9.65 3.17 -10.51
CA ILE A 62 9.08 3.14 -11.87
C ILE A 62 7.76 2.36 -11.89
N LEU A 63 7.68 1.22 -11.19
CA LEU A 63 6.45 0.46 -11.03
C LEU A 63 5.31 1.34 -10.51
N PHE A 64 5.56 2.14 -9.46
CA PHE A 64 4.53 3.04 -8.90
C PHE A 64 4.08 4.11 -9.88
N ILE A 65 4.99 4.70 -10.66
CA ILE A 65 4.60 5.69 -11.67
C ILE A 65 3.55 5.10 -12.62
N PHE A 66 3.84 3.94 -13.20
CA PHE A 66 2.95 3.36 -14.20
C PHE A 66 1.70 2.71 -13.61
N SER A 67 1.80 2.03 -12.48
CA SER A 67 0.64 1.38 -11.86
C SER A 67 -0.38 2.39 -11.32
N VAL A 68 0.05 3.43 -10.62
CA VAL A 68 -0.85 4.46 -10.07
C VAL A 68 -1.59 5.20 -11.20
N ILE A 69 -0.87 5.56 -12.28
CA ILE A 69 -1.51 6.22 -13.43
C ILE A 69 -2.47 5.24 -14.14
N TYR A 70 -2.07 3.97 -14.33
CA TYR A 70 -2.91 2.93 -14.93
C TYR A 70 -4.25 2.77 -14.19
N PHE A 71 -4.19 2.54 -12.88
CA PHE A 71 -5.39 2.34 -12.08
C PHE A 71 -6.23 3.62 -11.92
N GLY A 72 -5.59 4.79 -11.88
CA GLY A 72 -6.28 6.07 -11.90
C GLY A 72 -7.09 6.26 -13.20
N ILE A 73 -6.51 5.93 -14.36
CA ILE A 73 -7.20 5.96 -15.65
C ILE A 73 -8.30 4.89 -15.72
N LEU A 74 -8.03 3.69 -15.22
CA LEU A 74 -9.03 2.63 -15.12
C LEU A 74 -10.26 3.09 -14.30
N SER A 75 -10.03 3.78 -13.19
CA SER A 75 -11.09 4.39 -12.38
C SER A 75 -11.89 5.44 -13.16
N ASP A 76 -11.22 6.29 -13.92
CA ASP A 76 -11.85 7.33 -14.74
C ASP A 76 -12.78 6.75 -15.83
N THR A 77 -12.57 5.50 -16.27
CA THR A 77 -13.47 4.84 -17.24
C THR A 77 -14.85 4.48 -16.65
N GLY A 78 -15.05 4.59 -15.31
CA GLY A 78 -16.24 4.12 -14.63
C GLY A 78 -16.24 2.61 -14.37
N PHE A 79 -15.09 1.96 -14.50
CA PHE A 79 -14.94 0.51 -14.33
C PHE A 79 -15.45 0.04 -12.96
N PHE A 80 -15.06 0.70 -11.89
CA PHE A 80 -15.47 0.34 -10.54
C PHE A 80 -16.96 0.57 -10.30
N ASP A 81 -17.53 1.65 -10.83
CA ASP A 81 -18.95 1.99 -10.66
C ASP A 81 -19.88 0.90 -11.24
N VAL A 82 -19.51 0.33 -12.39
CA VAL A 82 -20.30 -0.74 -13.01
C VAL A 82 -20.27 -2.00 -12.17
N ILE A 83 -19.11 -2.35 -11.60
CA ILE A 83 -19.00 -3.52 -10.69
C ILE A 83 -19.84 -3.29 -9.43
N VAL A 84 -19.73 -2.11 -8.83
CA VAL A 84 -20.53 -1.73 -7.66
C VAL A 84 -22.01 -1.87 -7.94
N ASN A 85 -22.51 -1.21 -8.98
CA ASN A 85 -23.92 -1.21 -9.34
C ASN A 85 -24.45 -2.61 -9.64
N PHE A 86 -23.64 -3.43 -10.33
CA PHE A 86 -24.00 -4.82 -10.61
C PHE A 86 -24.14 -5.65 -9.32
N LEU A 87 -23.17 -5.53 -8.41
CA LEU A 87 -23.17 -6.31 -7.17
C LEU A 87 -24.26 -5.85 -6.20
N VAL A 88 -24.47 -4.55 -6.04
CA VAL A 88 -25.55 -4.00 -5.21
C VAL A 88 -26.91 -4.42 -5.75
N LYS A 89 -27.13 -4.32 -7.07
CA LYS A 89 -28.39 -4.76 -7.70
C LYS A 89 -28.63 -6.25 -7.53
N LYS A 90 -27.59 -7.08 -7.68
CA LYS A 90 -27.68 -8.53 -7.53
C LYS A 90 -27.90 -8.97 -6.08
N ALA A 91 -27.32 -8.26 -5.12
CA ALA A 91 -27.48 -8.52 -3.69
C ALA A 91 -28.92 -8.19 -3.22
N GLY A 92 -29.59 -7.23 -3.85
CA GLY A 92 -30.98 -6.84 -3.53
C GLY A 92 -31.14 -6.50 -2.05
N ASN A 93 -32.14 -7.11 -1.40
CA ASN A 93 -32.46 -6.88 0.03
C ASN A 93 -31.83 -7.95 0.96
N ASN A 94 -30.86 -8.72 0.49
CA ASN A 94 -30.21 -9.73 1.31
C ASN A 94 -29.02 -9.11 2.05
N VAL A 95 -29.10 -9.02 3.39
CA VAL A 95 -28.07 -8.42 4.26
C VAL A 95 -26.71 -9.10 4.08
N ILE A 96 -26.68 -10.44 4.03
CA ILE A 96 -25.43 -11.20 3.88
C ILE A 96 -24.84 -10.94 2.48
N ALA A 97 -25.67 -10.89 1.44
CA ALA A 97 -25.19 -10.59 0.10
C ALA A 97 -24.61 -9.16 -0.01
N ILE A 98 -25.18 -8.17 0.70
CA ILE A 98 -24.68 -6.80 0.77
C ILE A 98 -23.32 -6.74 1.49
N THR A 99 -23.15 -7.44 2.62
CA THR A 99 -21.86 -7.46 3.32
C THR A 99 -20.78 -8.15 2.50
N VAL A 100 -21.09 -9.24 1.81
CA VAL A 100 -20.17 -9.91 0.87
C VAL A 100 -19.85 -9.00 -0.33
N ALA A 101 -20.87 -8.35 -0.92
CA ALA A 101 -20.66 -7.38 -2.01
C ALA A 101 -19.74 -6.23 -1.59
N THR A 102 -19.89 -5.75 -0.35
CA THR A 102 -18.97 -4.73 0.23
C THR A 102 -17.52 -5.22 0.22
N ALA A 103 -17.27 -6.45 0.69
CA ALA A 103 -15.92 -7.00 0.71
C ALA A 103 -15.35 -7.19 -0.71
N VAL A 104 -16.17 -7.65 -1.68
CA VAL A 104 -15.77 -7.80 -3.08
C VAL A 104 -15.41 -6.45 -3.69
N VAL A 105 -16.26 -5.44 -3.51
CA VAL A 105 -16.01 -4.09 -4.05
C VAL A 105 -14.78 -3.46 -3.41
N ALA A 106 -14.63 -3.55 -2.09
CA ALA A 106 -13.45 -3.01 -1.41
C ALA A 106 -12.15 -3.68 -1.89
N THR A 107 -12.17 -5.00 -2.14
CA THR A 107 -11.02 -5.73 -2.69
C THR A 107 -10.67 -5.25 -4.10
N ILE A 108 -11.66 -5.10 -4.97
CA ILE A 108 -11.47 -4.67 -6.35
C ILE A 108 -11.06 -3.18 -6.40
N ALA A 109 -11.71 -2.34 -5.60
CA ALA A 109 -11.38 -0.90 -5.52
C ALA A 109 -9.94 -0.67 -5.02
N HIS A 110 -9.42 -1.54 -4.13
CA HIS A 110 -8.03 -1.42 -3.63
C HIS A 110 -6.97 -1.91 -4.63
N LEU A 111 -7.35 -2.38 -5.81
CA LEU A 111 -6.37 -2.70 -6.87
C LEU A 111 -5.53 -1.49 -7.28
N ASP A 112 -6.00 -0.27 -7.07
CA ASP A 112 -5.21 0.95 -7.30
C ASP A 112 -4.09 1.18 -6.25
N GLY A 113 -4.09 0.40 -5.16
CA GLY A 113 -3.10 0.48 -4.07
C GLY A 113 -3.29 1.69 -3.16
N THR A 114 -4.40 2.46 -3.28
CA THR A 114 -4.64 3.65 -2.48
C THR A 114 -5.84 3.51 -1.54
N THR A 115 -5.63 3.84 -0.27
CA THR A 115 -6.70 3.85 0.74
C THR A 115 -7.80 4.86 0.38
N ALA A 116 -7.41 6.02 -0.17
CA ALA A 116 -8.35 7.09 -0.48
C ALA A 116 -9.37 6.67 -1.56
N ALA A 117 -8.91 6.11 -2.68
CA ALA A 117 -9.81 5.65 -3.74
C ALA A 117 -10.74 4.53 -3.26
N THR A 118 -10.21 3.56 -2.50
CA THR A 118 -11.02 2.48 -1.93
C THR A 118 -12.16 3.00 -1.07
N VAL A 119 -11.88 3.96 -0.18
CA VAL A 119 -12.89 4.57 0.68
C VAL A 119 -13.89 5.38 -0.14
N LEU A 120 -13.43 6.19 -1.11
CA LEU A 120 -14.28 7.01 -1.96
C LEU A 120 -15.18 6.21 -2.90
N ILE A 121 -14.78 4.99 -3.29
CA ILE A 121 -15.60 4.09 -4.10
C ILE A 121 -16.56 3.29 -3.21
N THR A 122 -16.06 2.70 -2.12
CA THR A 122 -16.83 1.74 -1.33
C THR A 122 -17.83 2.40 -0.39
N VAL A 123 -17.40 3.44 0.35
CA VAL A 123 -18.25 4.02 1.40
C VAL A 123 -19.47 4.74 0.83
N PRO A 124 -19.38 5.65 -0.13
CA PRO A 124 -20.55 6.32 -0.68
C PRO A 124 -21.52 5.35 -1.34
N SER A 125 -21.01 4.28 -1.97
CA SER A 125 -21.84 3.30 -2.67
C SER A 125 -22.65 2.41 -1.73
N PHE A 126 -22.08 2.02 -0.59
CA PHE A 126 -22.72 1.07 0.34
C PHE A 126 -23.36 1.74 1.57
N TYR A 127 -22.89 2.91 2.00
CA TYR A 127 -23.43 3.56 3.20
C TYR A 127 -24.95 3.82 3.13
N PRO A 128 -25.53 4.34 2.03
CA PRO A 128 -26.98 4.47 1.90
C PRO A 128 -27.72 3.13 2.00
N VAL A 129 -27.16 2.08 1.39
CA VAL A 129 -27.74 0.71 1.44
C VAL A 129 -27.72 0.17 2.87
N TYR A 130 -26.58 0.34 3.58
CA TYR A 130 -26.46 -0.07 4.98
C TYR A 130 -27.47 0.65 5.87
N LYS A 131 -27.64 1.97 5.67
CA LYS A 131 -28.62 2.78 6.41
C LYS A 131 -30.04 2.31 6.11
N LYS A 132 -30.39 2.11 4.84
CA LYS A 132 -31.72 1.63 4.40
C LYS A 132 -32.06 0.26 4.98
N MET A 133 -31.08 -0.63 5.10
CA MET A 133 -31.25 -1.98 5.62
C MET A 133 -31.01 -2.10 7.13
N ASN A 134 -30.80 -1.00 7.84
CA ASN A 134 -30.46 -0.98 9.27
C ASN A 134 -29.22 -1.85 9.60
N ILE A 135 -28.22 -1.86 8.71
CA ILE A 135 -26.94 -2.53 8.95
C ILE A 135 -25.99 -1.52 9.63
N SER A 136 -25.29 -1.96 10.66
CA SER A 136 -24.33 -1.07 11.37
C SER A 136 -23.21 -0.59 10.42
N PRO A 137 -22.96 0.74 10.31
CA PRO A 137 -21.83 1.28 9.52
C PRO A 137 -20.47 0.79 9.98
N LYS A 138 -20.33 0.31 11.21
CA LYS A 138 -19.09 -0.31 11.72
C LYS A 138 -18.70 -1.55 10.93
N ILE A 139 -19.72 -2.30 10.43
CA ILE A 139 -19.48 -3.47 9.58
C ILE A 139 -18.90 -3.04 8.23
N LEU A 140 -19.43 -1.97 7.62
CA LEU A 140 -18.89 -1.39 6.39
C LEU A 140 -17.41 -1.02 6.56
N LEU A 141 -17.06 -0.30 7.62
CA LEU A 141 -15.69 0.11 7.91
C LEU A 141 -14.78 -1.10 8.19
N CYS A 142 -15.24 -2.07 8.96
CA CYS A 142 -14.49 -3.27 9.27
C CYS A 142 -14.14 -4.07 8.01
N LEU A 143 -15.11 -4.32 7.12
CA LEU A 143 -14.90 -5.05 5.88
C LEU A 143 -14.01 -4.29 4.90
N THR A 144 -14.24 -2.98 4.76
CA THR A 144 -13.40 -2.14 3.89
C THR A 144 -11.95 -2.11 4.39
N GLY A 145 -11.75 -1.91 5.71
CA GLY A 145 -10.42 -1.90 6.32
C GLY A 145 -9.70 -3.25 6.21
N GLY A 146 -10.41 -4.36 6.44
CA GLY A 146 -9.84 -5.69 6.28
C GLY A 146 -9.41 -5.99 4.84
N CYS A 147 -10.23 -5.61 3.85
CA CYS A 147 -9.85 -5.74 2.43
C CYS A 147 -8.63 -4.87 2.09
N MET A 148 -8.59 -3.62 2.55
CA MET A 148 -7.43 -2.74 2.34
C MET A 148 -6.15 -3.32 2.93
N GLY A 149 -6.20 -3.86 4.16
CA GLY A 149 -5.05 -4.50 4.80
C GLY A 149 -4.50 -5.64 3.96
N VAL A 150 -5.35 -6.55 3.50
CA VAL A 150 -4.94 -7.69 2.68
C VAL A 150 -4.43 -7.25 1.31
N MET A 151 -5.08 -6.29 0.67
CA MET A 151 -4.71 -5.81 -0.67
C MET A 151 -3.47 -4.90 -0.65
N ASN A 152 -3.09 -4.33 0.48
CA ASN A 152 -1.80 -3.66 0.69
C ASN A 152 -0.59 -4.58 0.47
N LEU A 153 -0.79 -5.90 0.43
CA LEU A 153 0.26 -6.87 0.11
C LEU A 153 0.61 -6.93 -1.37
N LEU A 154 -0.15 -6.28 -2.27
CA LEU A 154 0.19 -6.17 -3.70
C LEU A 154 1.54 -5.48 -3.92
N PRO A 155 2.27 -5.77 -5.01
CA PRO A 155 3.62 -5.21 -5.23
C PRO A 155 3.62 -3.68 -5.39
N TRP A 156 2.52 -3.10 -5.84
CA TRP A 156 2.28 -1.65 -5.86
C TRP A 156 1.49 -1.15 -4.63
N GLY A 157 1.26 -2.00 -3.65
CA GLY A 157 0.73 -1.60 -2.34
C GLY A 157 1.78 -0.85 -1.54
N GLY A 158 1.36 0.23 -0.88
CA GLY A 158 2.27 1.10 -0.14
C GLY A 158 3.19 0.38 0.87
N PRO A 159 2.68 -0.52 1.72
CA PRO A 159 3.49 -1.30 2.66
C PRO A 159 4.50 -2.22 1.99
N THR A 160 4.08 -3.00 0.98
CA THR A 160 4.94 -3.96 0.27
C THR A 160 6.10 -3.26 -0.43
N ALA A 161 5.84 -2.15 -1.12
CA ALA A 161 6.89 -1.40 -1.78
C ALA A 161 7.92 -0.79 -0.82
N ARG A 162 7.46 -0.28 0.34
CA ARG A 162 8.37 0.23 1.38
C ARG A 162 9.26 -0.87 1.95
N ALA A 163 8.67 -2.02 2.24
CA ALA A 163 9.42 -3.17 2.72
C ALA A 163 10.40 -3.69 1.66
N ALA A 164 9.99 -3.77 0.40
CA ALA A 164 10.86 -4.16 -0.71
C ALA A 164 12.06 -3.19 -0.86
N THR A 165 11.82 -1.88 -0.68
CA THR A 165 12.89 -0.87 -0.66
C THR A 165 13.89 -1.13 0.46
N VAL A 166 13.42 -1.41 1.67
CA VAL A 166 14.30 -1.68 2.83
C VAL A 166 15.02 -3.02 2.70
N LEU A 167 14.40 -4.00 2.07
CA LEU A 167 15.00 -5.30 1.76
C LEU A 167 15.93 -5.26 0.53
N GLU A 168 16.01 -4.13 -0.17
CA GLU A 168 16.75 -3.96 -1.42
C GLU A 168 16.38 -5.00 -2.49
N MET A 169 15.10 -5.35 -2.55
CA MET A 169 14.59 -6.34 -3.49
C MET A 169 13.45 -5.80 -4.35
N ASP A 170 13.15 -6.49 -5.44
CA ASP A 170 11.99 -6.18 -6.28
C ASP A 170 10.68 -6.46 -5.54
N ALA A 171 9.73 -5.52 -5.64
CA ALA A 171 8.46 -5.61 -4.93
C ALA A 171 7.59 -6.80 -5.40
N THR A 172 7.73 -7.23 -6.66
CA THR A 172 7.02 -8.40 -7.19
C THR A 172 7.61 -9.70 -6.63
N THR A 173 8.94 -9.75 -6.48
CA THR A 173 9.61 -10.89 -5.84
C THR A 173 9.15 -11.04 -4.38
N LEU A 174 9.05 -9.93 -3.65
CA LEU A 174 8.50 -9.94 -2.29
C LEU A 174 7.03 -10.37 -2.29
N TRP A 175 6.24 -9.87 -3.24
CA TRP A 175 4.82 -10.22 -3.34
C TRP A 175 4.60 -11.72 -3.60
N HIS A 176 5.43 -12.37 -4.43
CA HIS A 176 5.32 -13.81 -4.66
C HIS A 176 5.38 -14.61 -3.34
N MET A 177 6.16 -14.16 -2.38
CA MET A 177 6.23 -14.77 -1.04
C MET A 177 4.99 -14.47 -0.19
N LEU A 178 4.30 -13.35 -0.46
CA LEU A 178 3.11 -12.90 0.25
C LEU A 178 1.80 -13.44 -0.35
N ILE A 179 1.80 -13.95 -1.60
CA ILE A 179 0.59 -14.46 -2.28
C ILE A 179 -0.19 -15.49 -1.43
N PRO A 180 0.44 -16.54 -0.85
CA PRO A 180 -0.32 -17.50 -0.04
C PRO A 180 -1.05 -16.83 1.12
N LEU A 181 -0.39 -15.87 1.77
CA LEU A 181 -0.96 -15.13 2.87
C LEU A 181 -2.07 -14.18 2.43
N GLN A 182 -1.89 -13.52 1.29
CA GLN A 182 -2.91 -12.67 0.68
C GLN A 182 -4.18 -13.46 0.37
N ILE A 183 -4.05 -14.67 -0.18
CA ILE A 183 -5.19 -15.57 -0.45
C ILE A 183 -5.89 -15.94 0.86
N ILE A 184 -5.14 -16.35 1.88
CA ILE A 184 -5.70 -16.70 3.20
C ILE A 184 -6.42 -15.48 3.81
N GLY A 185 -5.80 -14.30 3.75
CA GLY A 185 -6.40 -13.06 4.25
C GLY A 185 -7.69 -12.69 3.54
N LEU A 186 -7.77 -12.85 2.21
CA LEU A 186 -9.01 -12.66 1.45
C LEU A 186 -10.09 -13.64 1.87
N ILE A 187 -9.75 -14.94 2.00
CA ILE A 187 -10.70 -15.96 2.48
C ILE A 187 -11.24 -15.59 3.85
N ILE A 188 -10.37 -15.23 4.79
CA ILE A 188 -10.77 -14.82 6.14
C ILE A 188 -11.72 -13.62 6.07
N ASN A 189 -11.41 -12.62 5.24
CA ASN A 189 -12.22 -11.41 5.12
C ASN A 189 -13.60 -11.69 4.48
N PHE A 190 -13.67 -12.59 3.50
CA PHE A 190 -14.95 -13.02 2.94
C PHE A 190 -15.78 -13.86 3.93
N VAL A 191 -15.15 -14.74 4.70
CA VAL A 191 -15.82 -15.46 5.80
C VAL A 191 -16.33 -14.46 6.85
N LEU A 192 -15.51 -13.48 7.22
CA LEU A 192 -15.90 -12.41 8.13
C LEU A 192 -17.09 -11.61 7.60
N ALA A 193 -17.14 -11.33 6.29
CA ALA A 193 -18.27 -10.65 5.67
C ALA A 193 -19.58 -11.44 5.82
N VAL A 194 -19.54 -12.77 5.64
CA VAL A 194 -20.70 -13.63 5.87
C VAL A 194 -21.09 -13.63 7.35
N LEU A 195 -20.14 -13.80 8.26
CA LEU A 195 -20.40 -13.84 9.71
C LEU A 195 -20.98 -12.52 10.23
N LEU A 196 -20.42 -11.39 9.81
CA LEU A 196 -20.93 -10.06 10.18
C LEU A 196 -22.29 -9.78 9.56
N GLY A 197 -22.56 -10.29 8.35
CA GLY A 197 -23.88 -10.25 7.73
C GLY A 197 -24.92 -11.04 8.53
N MET A 198 -24.57 -12.26 8.95
CA MET A 198 -25.44 -13.09 9.82
C MET A 198 -25.66 -12.43 11.18
N LEU A 199 -24.63 -11.83 11.77
CA LEU A 199 -24.74 -11.07 13.03
C LEU A 199 -25.68 -9.87 12.86
N ALA A 200 -25.55 -9.12 11.77
CA ALA A 200 -26.44 -8.00 11.46
C ALA A 200 -27.90 -8.44 11.34
N VAL A 201 -28.18 -9.56 10.67
CA VAL A 201 -29.55 -10.13 10.60
C VAL A 201 -30.08 -10.47 12.00
N LYS A 202 -29.27 -11.11 12.87
CA LYS A 202 -29.66 -11.38 14.27
C LYS A 202 -29.94 -10.10 15.08
N GLN A 203 -29.30 -8.98 14.71
CA GLN A 203 -29.50 -7.69 15.34
C GLN A 203 -30.67 -6.88 14.74
N GLY A 204 -31.45 -7.49 13.81
CA GLY A 204 -32.63 -6.88 13.21
C GLY A 204 -32.36 -6.11 11.91
N ALA A 205 -31.20 -6.29 11.28
CA ALA A 205 -30.98 -5.74 9.96
C ALA A 205 -31.91 -6.40 8.91
N GLY A 206 -32.30 -5.60 7.90
CA GLY A 206 -33.25 -6.05 6.86
C GLY A 206 -34.71 -5.79 7.20
N MET A 207 -35.06 -5.44 8.42
CA MET A 207 -36.44 -5.19 8.88
C MET A 207 -36.82 -3.70 8.94
N GLY A 208 -35.89 -2.78 8.65
CA GLY A 208 -36.09 -1.35 8.78
C GLY A 208 -36.61 -0.68 7.51
N LYS A 209 -37.56 0.23 7.65
CA LYS A 209 -37.78 1.28 6.64
C LYS A 209 -36.66 2.32 6.86
N GLY A 210 -35.53 2.16 6.15
CA GLY A 210 -34.46 3.14 6.20
C GLY A 210 -34.92 4.50 5.68
N VAL A 211 -34.38 5.55 6.25
CA VAL A 211 -34.63 6.92 5.78
C VAL A 211 -33.97 7.06 4.40
N GLU A 212 -34.75 7.47 3.41
CA GLU A 212 -34.23 7.88 2.11
C GLU A 212 -33.54 9.24 2.31
N ASP A 213 -32.23 9.27 2.39
CA ASP A 213 -31.46 10.50 2.23
C ASP A 213 -31.16 10.67 0.73
N GLU A 214 -31.42 11.85 0.21
CA GLU A 214 -31.02 12.26 -1.14
C GLU A 214 -29.51 12.08 -1.30
N VAL A 215 -29.12 11.25 -2.23
CA VAL A 215 -27.73 11.12 -2.65
C VAL A 215 -27.36 12.42 -3.36
N ASP A 216 -26.32 13.08 -2.87
CA ASP A 216 -25.84 14.34 -3.44
C ASP A 216 -25.31 14.08 -4.87
N GLU A 217 -26.12 14.36 -5.88
CA GLU A 217 -25.88 14.10 -7.31
C GLU A 217 -24.76 14.99 -7.95
N LYS A 218 -23.96 15.68 -7.16
CA LYS A 218 -22.93 16.62 -7.65
C LYS A 218 -21.56 16.03 -7.93
N ALA A 219 -21.42 14.76 -8.24
CA ALA A 219 -20.20 14.21 -8.84
C ALA A 219 -20.26 14.33 -10.37
N THR A 220 -20.37 15.49 -10.82
CA THR A 220 -19.88 16.28 -11.94
C THR A 220 -19.90 15.65 -13.36
N ALA A 221 -20.49 16.43 -14.27
CA ALA A 221 -20.50 16.24 -15.74
C ALA A 221 -19.10 15.87 -16.34
N GLU A 222 -18.03 16.24 -15.69
CA GLU A 222 -16.66 15.93 -16.13
C GLU A 222 -16.28 14.45 -15.92
N ALA A 223 -16.73 13.84 -14.82
CA ALA A 223 -16.52 12.41 -14.57
C ALA A 223 -17.40 11.57 -15.52
N GLU A 224 -18.62 12.01 -15.80
CA GLU A 224 -19.50 11.31 -16.75
C GLU A 224 -18.96 11.34 -18.18
N ALA A 225 -18.31 12.43 -18.61
CA ALA A 225 -17.70 12.54 -19.94
C ALA A 225 -16.53 11.56 -20.16
N LEU A 226 -15.90 11.06 -19.11
CA LEU A 226 -14.80 10.10 -19.18
C LEU A 226 -15.28 8.63 -19.14
N ARG A 227 -16.51 8.37 -18.71
CA ARG A 227 -17.08 7.03 -18.64
C ARG A 227 -17.11 6.35 -19.98
N LYS A 228 -16.88 5.04 -19.98
CA LYS A 228 -16.83 4.21 -21.17
C LYS A 228 -18.00 3.23 -21.22
N PRO A 229 -18.51 2.91 -22.44
CA PRO A 229 -19.55 1.90 -22.62
C PRO A 229 -19.04 0.49 -22.31
N ALA A 230 -19.97 -0.42 -22.02
CA ALA A 230 -19.71 -1.78 -21.57
C ALA A 230 -18.62 -2.56 -22.33
N PRO A 231 -18.49 -2.51 -23.67
CA PRO A 231 -17.42 -3.23 -24.37
C PRO A 231 -16.01 -2.81 -23.93
N TYR A 232 -15.80 -1.51 -23.69
CA TYR A 232 -14.51 -1.01 -23.18
C TYR A 232 -14.23 -1.48 -21.75
N LEU A 233 -15.26 -1.56 -20.92
CA LEU A 233 -15.10 -2.02 -19.52
C LEU A 233 -14.77 -3.51 -19.47
N VAL A 234 -15.36 -4.34 -20.34
CA VAL A 234 -14.99 -5.75 -20.50
C VAL A 234 -13.54 -5.88 -20.98
N PHE A 235 -13.13 -5.08 -21.98
CA PHE A 235 -11.74 -5.03 -22.41
C PHE A 235 -10.80 -4.65 -21.26
N ASN A 236 -11.13 -3.63 -20.50
CA ASN A 236 -10.33 -3.16 -19.34
C ASN A 236 -10.22 -4.26 -18.27
N LEU A 237 -11.28 -5.02 -18.03
CA LEU A 237 -11.27 -6.19 -17.13
C LEU A 237 -10.28 -7.25 -17.62
N ILE A 238 -10.40 -7.64 -18.88
CA ILE A 238 -9.52 -8.65 -19.49
C ILE A 238 -8.06 -8.17 -19.46
N LEU A 239 -7.80 -6.91 -19.82
CA LEU A 239 -6.47 -6.33 -19.77
C LEU A 239 -5.92 -6.36 -18.34
N THR A 240 -6.68 -5.92 -17.34
CA THR A 240 -6.24 -5.89 -15.94
C THR A 240 -5.92 -7.30 -15.42
N VAL A 241 -6.78 -8.27 -15.70
CA VAL A 241 -6.55 -9.68 -15.31
C VAL A 241 -5.31 -10.24 -16.01
N ALA A 242 -5.11 -9.94 -17.30
CA ALA A 242 -3.92 -10.36 -18.05
C ALA A 242 -2.64 -9.75 -17.45
N LEU A 243 -2.62 -8.44 -17.14
CA LEU A 243 -1.48 -7.77 -16.50
C LEU A 243 -1.15 -8.40 -15.16
N ILE A 244 -2.14 -8.64 -14.30
CA ILE A 244 -1.94 -9.30 -13.00
C ILE A 244 -1.42 -10.74 -13.19
N GLY A 245 -1.94 -11.47 -14.16
CA GLY A 245 -1.46 -12.83 -14.50
C GLY A 245 0.00 -12.85 -14.96
N ILE A 246 0.40 -11.89 -15.80
CA ILE A 246 1.80 -11.74 -16.24
C ILE A 246 2.70 -11.38 -15.05
N LEU A 247 2.26 -10.49 -14.17
CA LEU A 247 2.99 -10.16 -12.94
C LEU A 247 3.16 -11.38 -12.03
N ALA A 248 2.09 -12.15 -11.83
CA ALA A 248 2.13 -13.36 -11.02
C ALA A 248 3.04 -14.45 -11.61
N SER A 249 3.25 -14.47 -12.93
CA SER A 249 4.18 -15.40 -13.58
C SER A 249 5.66 -15.06 -13.34
N GLY A 250 5.97 -13.80 -12.98
CA GLY A 250 7.35 -13.35 -12.75
C GLY A 250 8.25 -13.31 -13.99
N ILE A 251 7.70 -13.53 -15.20
CA ILE A 251 8.46 -13.62 -16.45
C ILE A 251 9.02 -12.26 -16.89
N VAL A 252 8.27 -11.19 -16.60
CA VAL A 252 8.58 -9.81 -17.03
C VAL A 252 8.63 -8.91 -15.82
N SER A 253 9.57 -7.96 -15.81
CA SER A 253 9.66 -6.96 -14.75
C SER A 253 8.35 -6.17 -14.60
N SER A 254 7.89 -6.01 -13.37
CA SER A 254 6.60 -5.43 -13.03
C SER A 254 6.35 -4.04 -13.64
N TYR A 255 7.36 -3.18 -13.65
CA TYR A 255 7.24 -1.84 -14.22
C TYR A 255 7.03 -1.86 -15.74
N ILE A 256 7.60 -2.85 -16.46
CA ILE A 256 7.37 -3.00 -17.92
C ILE A 256 5.92 -3.41 -18.17
N VAL A 257 5.38 -4.32 -17.37
CA VAL A 257 3.99 -4.79 -17.50
C VAL A 257 3.01 -3.62 -17.38
N PHE A 258 3.17 -2.78 -16.34
CA PHE A 258 2.30 -1.61 -16.18
C PHE A 258 2.57 -0.49 -17.18
N MET A 259 3.81 -0.30 -17.63
CA MET A 259 4.13 0.65 -18.69
C MET A 259 3.38 0.31 -19.98
N ILE A 260 3.45 -0.96 -20.41
CA ILE A 260 2.72 -1.43 -21.59
C ILE A 260 1.20 -1.38 -21.34
N GLY A 261 0.74 -1.82 -20.17
CA GLY A 261 -0.66 -1.75 -19.79
C GLY A 261 -1.23 -0.33 -19.85
N LEU A 262 -0.47 0.67 -19.38
CA LEU A 262 -0.84 2.08 -19.47
C LEU A 262 -0.96 2.55 -20.93
N CYS A 263 -0.01 2.17 -21.78
CA CYS A 263 -0.07 2.51 -23.21
C CYS A 263 -1.33 1.91 -23.87
N ILE A 264 -1.64 0.65 -23.57
CA ILE A 264 -2.80 -0.05 -24.13
C ILE A 264 -4.11 0.58 -23.64
N ILE A 265 -4.27 0.80 -22.33
CA ILE A 265 -5.53 1.37 -21.79
C ILE A 265 -5.78 2.78 -22.31
N LEU A 266 -4.73 3.60 -22.46
CA LEU A 266 -4.83 4.94 -23.03
C LEU A 266 -5.20 4.89 -24.52
N ALA A 267 -4.49 4.08 -25.31
CA ALA A 267 -4.70 4.01 -26.76
C ALA A 267 -6.12 3.52 -27.10
N VAL A 268 -6.63 2.53 -26.36
CA VAL A 268 -7.96 1.95 -26.60
C VAL A 268 -9.09 2.83 -26.07
N ASN A 269 -8.97 3.31 -24.82
CA ASN A 269 -10.07 4.06 -24.20
C ASN A 269 -10.08 5.56 -24.63
N TYR A 270 -8.91 6.13 -24.87
CA TYR A 270 -8.77 7.57 -25.07
C TYR A 270 -7.81 7.87 -26.23
N PRO A 271 -8.21 7.65 -27.51
CA PRO A 271 -7.31 7.79 -28.68
C PRO A 271 -6.91 9.24 -28.99
N ASN A 272 -7.39 10.23 -28.25
CA ASN A 272 -7.05 11.64 -28.44
C ASN A 272 -5.87 12.04 -27.53
N GLN A 273 -4.78 12.52 -28.14
CA GLN A 273 -3.55 12.92 -27.42
C GLN A 273 -3.81 13.93 -26.30
N LYS A 274 -4.59 14.98 -26.57
CA LYS A 274 -4.87 16.02 -25.57
C LYS A 274 -5.57 15.45 -24.35
N LEU A 275 -6.44 14.45 -24.55
CA LEU A 275 -7.15 13.78 -23.46
C LEU A 275 -6.23 12.83 -22.71
N GLN A 276 -5.34 12.10 -23.40
CA GLN A 276 -4.30 11.28 -22.77
C GLN A 276 -3.40 12.13 -21.86
N ASP A 277 -2.89 13.27 -22.37
CA ASP A 277 -2.07 14.21 -21.59
C ASP A 277 -2.81 14.74 -20.36
N LYS A 278 -4.11 15.06 -20.50
CA LYS A 278 -4.95 15.52 -19.38
C LYS A 278 -5.07 14.45 -18.31
N LEU A 279 -5.35 13.20 -18.69
CA LEU A 279 -5.51 12.08 -17.76
C LEU A 279 -4.19 11.70 -17.06
N ILE A 280 -3.08 11.71 -17.80
CA ILE A 280 -1.75 11.50 -17.20
C ILE A 280 -1.47 12.59 -16.19
N LYS A 281 -1.65 13.88 -16.54
CA LYS A 281 -1.43 15.02 -15.64
C LYS A 281 -2.32 14.97 -14.40
N LYS A 282 -3.55 14.46 -14.51
CA LYS A 282 -4.48 14.29 -13.38
C LYS A 282 -3.93 13.30 -12.33
N ASN A 283 -3.37 12.18 -12.79
CA ASN A 283 -2.93 11.09 -11.92
C ASN A 283 -1.43 11.18 -11.53
N ALA A 284 -0.62 11.96 -12.29
CA ALA A 284 0.82 12.09 -12.09
C ALA A 284 1.23 12.60 -10.69
N PRO A 285 0.54 13.54 -10.03
CA PRO A 285 0.96 14.03 -8.71
C PRO A 285 1.04 12.91 -7.67
N ALA A 286 0.04 12.02 -7.61
CA ALA A 286 0.04 10.89 -6.68
C ALA A 286 1.19 9.91 -6.98
N ALA A 287 1.37 9.56 -8.24
CA ALA A 287 2.45 8.69 -8.69
C ALA A 287 3.83 9.26 -8.36
N LEU A 288 4.05 10.56 -8.62
CA LEU A 288 5.33 11.24 -8.37
C LEU A 288 5.67 11.30 -6.88
N ILE A 289 4.70 11.65 -6.02
CA ILE A 289 4.93 11.75 -4.57
C ILE A 289 5.36 10.39 -4.00
N ILE A 290 4.69 9.30 -4.38
CA ILE A 290 5.02 7.95 -3.90
C ILE A 290 6.41 7.55 -4.40
N SER A 291 6.69 7.71 -5.70
CA SER A 291 7.97 7.31 -6.28
C SER A 291 9.15 8.13 -5.73
N ALA A 292 8.97 9.44 -5.56
CA ALA A 292 9.98 10.30 -4.96
C ALA A 292 10.27 9.92 -3.50
N THR A 293 9.23 9.52 -2.74
CA THR A 293 9.40 9.01 -1.37
C THR A 293 10.20 7.71 -1.35
N LEU A 294 9.95 6.79 -2.30
CA LEU A 294 10.71 5.55 -2.42
C LEU A 294 12.19 5.82 -2.76
N PHE A 295 12.47 6.75 -3.67
CA PHE A 295 13.86 7.12 -3.99
C PHE A 295 14.58 7.79 -2.81
N ALA A 296 13.89 8.65 -2.07
CA ALA A 296 14.44 9.24 -0.85
C ALA A 296 14.72 8.18 0.23
N ALA A 297 13.85 7.18 0.35
CA ALA A 297 14.06 6.05 1.23
C ALA A 297 15.23 5.16 0.76
N GLY A 298 15.36 4.93 -0.53
CA GLY A 298 16.52 4.26 -1.11
C GLY A 298 17.83 4.98 -0.78
N ALA A 299 17.86 6.32 -0.91
CA ALA A 299 18.99 7.14 -0.52
C ALA A 299 19.35 6.94 0.96
N MET A 300 18.37 6.90 1.85
CA MET A 300 18.59 6.63 3.28
C MET A 300 19.17 5.24 3.52
N VAL A 301 18.63 4.20 2.87
CA VAL A 301 19.12 2.81 2.97
C VAL A 301 20.57 2.74 2.51
N GLY A 302 20.91 3.35 1.37
CA GLY A 302 22.29 3.41 0.87
C GLY A 302 23.25 4.11 1.83
N ILE A 303 22.81 5.17 2.52
CA ILE A 303 23.61 5.83 3.56
C ILE A 303 23.77 4.92 4.79
N PHE A 304 22.71 4.24 5.23
CA PHE A 304 22.79 3.29 6.35
C PHE A 304 23.81 2.18 6.09
N GLU A 305 23.80 1.61 4.88
CA GLU A 305 24.75 0.58 4.49
C GLU A 305 26.17 1.13 4.39
N GLY A 306 26.34 2.21 3.62
CA GLY A 306 27.63 2.79 3.35
C GLY A 306 28.39 3.31 4.58
N THR A 307 27.67 3.78 5.59
CA THR A 307 28.23 4.25 6.87
C THR A 307 28.37 3.18 7.92
N GLY A 308 27.74 2.01 7.74
CA GLY A 308 27.67 0.94 8.75
C GLY A 308 26.85 1.28 9.99
N MET A 309 26.04 2.36 9.96
CA MET A 309 25.23 2.79 11.11
C MET A 309 24.31 1.68 11.64
N LEU A 310 23.61 0.97 10.75
CA LEU A 310 22.70 -0.13 11.18
C LEU A 310 23.46 -1.23 11.94
N THR A 311 24.62 -1.63 11.43
CA THR A 311 25.45 -2.65 12.07
C THR A 311 25.92 -2.21 13.46
N ALA A 312 26.39 -0.96 13.58
CA ALA A 312 26.84 -0.40 14.86
C ALA A 312 25.67 -0.27 15.87
N MET A 313 24.48 0.12 15.43
CA MET A 313 23.29 0.21 16.26
C MET A 313 22.83 -1.18 16.73
N ALA A 314 22.81 -2.16 15.82
CA ALA A 314 22.44 -3.54 16.16
C ALA A 314 23.39 -4.14 17.21
N GLN A 315 24.71 -3.92 17.06
CA GLN A 315 25.70 -4.36 18.04
C GLN A 315 25.49 -3.70 19.42
N ALA A 316 25.14 -2.41 19.45
CA ALA A 316 24.84 -1.71 20.69
C ALA A 316 23.57 -2.29 21.37
N LEU A 317 22.55 -2.65 20.61
CA LEU A 317 21.33 -3.27 21.13
C LEU A 317 21.56 -4.70 21.64
N MET A 318 22.49 -5.46 21.05
CA MET A 318 22.85 -6.79 21.52
C MET A 318 23.35 -6.81 22.97
N SER A 319 23.99 -5.73 23.42
CA SER A 319 24.43 -5.63 24.81
C SER A 319 23.28 -5.50 25.81
N ILE A 320 22.08 -5.14 25.33
CA ILE A 320 20.89 -4.87 26.16
C ILE A 320 19.86 -5.99 26.02
N ILE A 321 19.70 -6.56 24.81
CA ILE A 321 18.70 -7.57 24.50
C ILE A 321 19.23 -8.96 24.90
N PRO A 322 18.57 -9.70 25.83
CA PRO A 322 18.97 -11.06 26.17
C PRO A 322 18.86 -11.99 24.93
N ALA A 323 19.84 -12.90 24.78
CA ALA A 323 19.90 -13.82 23.64
C ALA A 323 18.60 -14.64 23.41
N PRO A 324 17.87 -15.11 24.43
CA PRO A 324 16.59 -15.78 24.23
C PRO A 324 15.54 -14.91 23.55
N LEU A 325 15.47 -13.62 23.88
CA LEU A 325 14.54 -12.66 23.24
C LEU A 325 14.98 -12.32 21.82
N GLY A 326 16.27 -12.18 21.57
CA GLY A 326 16.83 -11.85 20.26
C GLY A 326 16.42 -12.86 19.18
N ARG A 327 16.38 -14.16 19.50
CA ARG A 327 15.95 -15.22 18.58
C ARG A 327 14.49 -15.10 18.13
N TYR A 328 13.64 -14.48 18.95
CA TYR A 328 12.20 -14.29 18.68
C TYR A 328 11.86 -12.85 18.27
N ILE A 329 12.86 -12.02 17.96
CA ILE A 329 12.66 -10.60 17.66
C ILE A 329 11.65 -10.39 16.51
N HIS A 330 11.68 -11.25 15.49
CA HIS A 330 10.74 -11.23 14.38
C HIS A 330 9.29 -11.47 14.83
N VAL A 331 9.06 -12.39 15.77
CA VAL A 331 7.73 -12.66 16.33
C VAL A 331 7.27 -11.50 17.22
N ILE A 332 8.17 -10.99 18.08
CA ILE A 332 7.89 -9.86 18.97
C ILE A 332 7.46 -8.64 18.16
N PHE A 333 8.24 -8.27 17.13
CA PHE A 333 7.91 -7.13 16.28
C PHE A 333 6.76 -7.41 15.31
N GLY A 334 6.52 -8.66 14.95
CA GLY A 334 5.31 -9.06 14.23
C GLY A 334 4.04 -8.78 15.04
N ILE A 335 4.03 -9.12 16.33
CA ILE A 335 2.91 -8.86 17.25
C ILE A 335 2.79 -7.34 17.53
N LEU A 336 3.90 -6.67 17.76
CA LEU A 336 3.94 -5.23 18.01
C LEU A 336 3.70 -4.39 16.76
N ALA A 337 3.70 -5.01 15.58
CA ALA A 337 3.59 -4.31 14.30
C ALA A 337 2.31 -3.46 14.19
N LEU A 338 1.16 -3.99 14.62
CA LEU A 338 -0.11 -3.27 14.61
C LEU A 338 -0.07 -2.03 15.52
N PRO A 339 0.20 -2.13 16.84
CA PRO A 339 0.24 -0.94 17.69
C PRO A 339 1.35 0.04 17.28
N LEU A 340 2.53 -0.44 16.91
CA LEU A 340 3.60 0.43 16.42
C LEU A 340 3.20 1.13 15.12
N GLY A 341 2.64 0.41 14.16
CA GLY A 341 2.20 0.96 12.89
C GLY A 341 1.12 2.03 13.04
N LEU A 342 0.24 1.91 14.03
CA LEU A 342 -0.75 2.94 14.37
C LEU A 342 -0.12 4.15 15.05
N CYS A 343 0.84 3.93 15.96
CA CYS A 343 1.48 5.00 16.72
C CYS A 343 2.47 5.83 15.90
N VAL A 344 3.30 5.19 15.06
CA VAL A 344 4.40 5.88 14.37
C VAL A 344 4.15 6.19 12.89
N GLY A 345 3.03 5.77 12.35
CA GLY A 345 2.71 5.96 10.94
C GLY A 345 3.53 5.07 10.00
N THR A 346 3.12 5.00 8.74
CA THR A 346 3.63 4.01 7.79
C THR A 346 5.09 4.24 7.41
N ASP A 347 5.46 5.48 7.08
CA ASP A 347 6.84 5.79 6.64
C ASP A 347 7.85 5.61 7.77
N ALA A 348 7.55 6.11 8.98
CA ALA A 348 8.42 5.94 10.14
C ALA A 348 8.57 4.47 10.55
N TYR A 349 7.51 3.68 10.40
CA TYR A 349 7.54 2.25 10.68
C TYR A 349 8.47 1.49 9.72
N PHE A 350 8.26 1.62 8.41
CA PHE A 350 9.04 0.88 7.41
C PHE A 350 10.45 1.42 7.25
N TYR A 351 10.64 2.72 7.27
CA TYR A 351 11.96 3.30 7.02
C TYR A 351 12.77 3.57 8.29
N GLY A 352 12.12 3.85 9.42
CA GLY A 352 12.82 4.10 10.68
C GLY A 352 13.06 2.83 11.50
N ILE A 353 12.01 2.05 11.74
CA ILE A 353 12.05 0.93 12.69
C ILE A 353 12.51 -0.38 12.02
N MET A 354 11.92 -0.73 10.89
CA MET A 354 12.11 -2.03 10.25
C MET A 354 13.58 -2.34 9.91
N PRO A 355 14.40 -1.43 9.32
CA PRO A 355 15.80 -1.74 9.02
C PRO A 355 16.60 -2.10 10.26
N LEU A 356 16.36 -1.40 11.36
CA LEU A 356 17.04 -1.67 12.63
C LEU A 356 16.65 -3.03 13.21
N VAL A 357 15.34 -3.35 13.22
CA VAL A 357 14.84 -4.65 13.73
C VAL A 357 15.38 -5.81 12.90
N MET A 358 15.41 -5.66 11.56
CA MET A 358 15.99 -6.64 10.66
C MET A 358 17.47 -6.87 10.99
N LYS A 359 18.24 -5.78 11.14
CA LYS A 359 19.68 -5.89 11.43
C LYS A 359 19.96 -6.49 12.79
N VAL A 360 19.16 -6.18 13.82
CA VAL A 360 19.24 -6.84 15.13
C VAL A 360 18.89 -8.33 14.99
N GLY A 361 17.85 -8.69 14.24
CA GLY A 361 17.47 -10.08 13.96
C GLY A 361 18.63 -10.88 13.36
N GLU A 362 19.31 -10.34 12.35
CA GLU A 362 20.49 -10.97 11.72
C GLU A 362 21.57 -11.31 12.75
N THR A 363 21.84 -10.45 13.72
CA THR A 363 22.86 -10.70 14.75
C THR A 363 22.50 -11.87 15.68
N TYR A 364 21.21 -12.22 15.77
CA TYR A 364 20.71 -13.41 16.50
C TYR A 364 20.40 -14.61 15.59
N GLY A 365 20.81 -14.54 14.31
CA GLY A 365 20.62 -15.64 13.35
C GLY A 365 19.22 -15.69 12.72
N VAL A 366 18.42 -14.62 12.84
CA VAL A 366 17.12 -14.50 12.18
C VAL A 366 17.31 -13.81 10.84
N ALA A 367 16.87 -14.44 9.75
CA ALA A 367 16.98 -13.82 8.41
C ALA A 367 16.20 -12.50 8.33
N SER A 368 16.79 -11.48 7.69
CA SER A 368 16.15 -10.18 7.45
C SER A 368 14.79 -10.32 6.78
N LEU A 369 14.68 -11.21 5.81
CA LEU A 369 13.42 -11.49 5.12
C LEU A 369 12.33 -12.01 6.08
N SER A 370 12.66 -12.91 7.01
CA SER A 370 11.69 -13.44 7.99
C SER A 370 11.18 -12.32 8.89
N THR A 371 12.08 -11.43 9.34
CA THR A 371 11.73 -10.28 10.16
C THR A 371 10.83 -9.31 9.39
N ALA A 372 11.18 -9.02 8.14
CA ALA A 372 10.40 -8.14 7.29
C ALA A 372 8.99 -8.69 7.02
N LEU A 373 8.87 -9.98 6.66
CA LEU A 373 7.58 -10.62 6.40
C LEU A 373 6.67 -10.55 7.63
N THR A 374 7.17 -10.88 8.83
CA THR A 374 6.35 -10.79 10.05
C THR A 374 5.93 -9.37 10.38
N MET A 375 6.79 -8.39 10.14
CA MET A 375 6.47 -6.98 10.33
C MET A 375 5.47 -6.44 9.31
N ILE A 376 5.54 -6.88 8.05
CA ILE A 376 4.56 -6.53 7.00
C ILE A 376 3.19 -7.11 7.37
N ILE A 377 3.15 -8.40 7.72
CA ILE A 377 1.93 -9.12 8.05
C ILE A 377 1.24 -8.52 9.27
N GLY A 378 2.00 -8.30 10.33
CA GLY A 378 1.46 -7.79 11.58
C GLY A 378 0.96 -6.34 11.51
N LYS A 379 1.41 -5.57 10.49
CA LYS A 379 0.96 -4.20 10.29
C LYS A 379 -0.30 -4.09 9.42
N ASN A 380 -0.49 -4.98 8.46
CA ASN A 380 -1.59 -4.97 7.50
C ASN A 380 -2.74 -5.87 7.95
#